data_b9596c032544c7ce7205f9b2e6e31305
#
_entry.id   b9596c032544c7ce7205f9b2e6e31305
#
_cell.length_a   1.000
_cell.length_b   1.000
_cell.length_c   1.000
_cell.angle_alpha   90.00
_cell.angle_beta   90.00
_cell.angle_gamma   90.00
#
_symmetry.space_group_name_H-M   'P 1'
#
loop_
_entity.id
_entity.type
_entity.pdbx_description
1 polymer ?
#
loop_
_entity_poly.entity_id
_entity_poly.type
_entity_poly.pdbx_seq_one_letter_code
_entity_poly.pdbx_strand_id
1 'polypeptide(L)'
;SGQLGLGDTTPRSSPVQVGALTTWLDVVGGYNHSIAIKTDGTLWSWGGNGYGNLGLGDTTNRSSPVQVGALTNWAKVGENLNYQSFAITTDGNLYAWGWNNYGILGDSTTTNRSSPVQVGSDYWQSVSGSESNSTGVTTSGKLYTWGVNNFGQLGKTGATQSSPSQVGSLTTWSFSVTGNGNSMSAIKTDGTLWSWGNNGSGQLGNGSTTSTNSPIQVGSLTTWSRIGAGGNWRLAIKTDGTIW
;
A
#
# COMPACT_ATOMS: atom_id res chain seq x y z
N SER A 1 -8.85 -17.96 8.33
CA SER A 1 -8.76 -17.94 6.86
C SER A 1 -7.42 -18.49 6.33
N GLY A 2 -6.50 -18.94 7.22
CA GLY A 2 -5.21 -19.51 6.82
C GLY A 2 -4.12 -18.47 6.49
N GLN A 3 -4.25 -17.23 6.94
CA GLN A 3 -3.31 -16.13 6.65
C GLN A 3 -1.89 -16.37 7.20
N LEU A 4 -1.69 -17.35 8.10
CA LEU A 4 -0.37 -17.75 8.56
C LEU A 4 0.38 -18.66 7.56
N GLY A 5 -0.30 -19.24 6.57
CA GLY A 5 0.33 -20.06 5.54
C GLY A 5 0.82 -21.45 5.99
N LEU A 6 0.32 -21.96 7.12
CA LEU A 6 0.81 -23.18 7.78
C LEU A 6 0.07 -24.46 7.37
N GLY A 7 -0.84 -24.38 6.37
CA GLY A 7 -1.67 -25.51 5.95
C GLY A 7 -2.96 -25.67 6.73
N ASP A 8 -3.18 -24.84 7.77
CA ASP A 8 -4.37 -24.87 8.62
C ASP A 8 -4.89 -23.43 8.91
N THR A 9 -5.92 -23.34 9.75
CA THR A 9 -6.51 -22.07 10.19
C THR A 9 -6.36 -21.81 11.68
N THR A 10 -5.50 -22.58 12.36
CA THR A 10 -5.30 -22.51 13.81
C THR A 10 -4.47 -21.28 14.18
N PRO A 11 -4.92 -20.44 15.15
CA PRO A 11 -4.09 -19.35 15.65
C PRO A 11 -2.78 -19.83 16.27
N ARG A 12 -1.73 -19.03 16.17
CA ARG A 12 -0.43 -19.30 16.78
C ARG A 12 -0.05 -18.15 17.72
N SER A 13 0.40 -18.49 18.92
CA SER A 13 0.89 -17.53 19.92
C SER A 13 2.40 -17.29 19.85
N SER A 14 3.10 -18.03 19.00
CA SER A 14 4.54 -17.91 18.77
C SER A 14 4.82 -17.91 17.26
N PRO A 15 5.92 -17.30 16.80
CA PRO A 15 6.35 -17.38 15.40
C PRO A 15 6.54 -18.84 14.96
N VAL A 16 6.01 -19.18 13.78
CA VAL A 16 6.17 -20.49 13.13
C VAL A 16 6.65 -20.24 11.70
N GLN A 17 7.63 -21.00 11.26
CA GLN A 17 8.15 -20.88 9.90
C GLN A 17 7.12 -21.38 8.88
N VAL A 18 6.95 -20.61 7.79
CA VAL A 18 6.06 -20.97 6.68
C VAL A 18 6.83 -21.88 5.71
N GLY A 19 6.53 -23.17 5.75
CA GLY A 19 7.24 -24.19 4.97
C GLY A 19 8.71 -24.32 5.36
N ALA A 20 9.50 -24.98 4.50
CA ALA A 20 10.93 -25.21 4.72
C ALA A 20 11.84 -24.32 3.85
N LEU A 21 11.26 -23.41 3.07
CA LEU A 21 12.02 -22.59 2.11
C LEU A 21 12.67 -21.39 2.81
N THR A 22 13.88 -21.05 2.34
CA THR A 22 14.67 -19.90 2.80
C THR A 22 14.86 -18.85 1.69
N THR A 23 14.00 -18.88 0.68
CA THR A 23 14.10 -18.06 -0.54
C THR A 23 13.08 -16.92 -0.59
N TRP A 24 12.43 -16.58 0.51
CA TRP A 24 11.54 -15.42 0.58
C TRP A 24 12.36 -14.13 0.56
N LEU A 25 11.99 -13.20 -0.34
CA LEU A 25 12.66 -11.91 -0.54
C LEU A 25 11.91 -10.79 0.17
N ASP A 26 10.57 -10.77 0.03
CA ASP A 26 9.71 -9.71 0.54
C ASP A 26 8.36 -10.30 0.96
N VAL A 27 7.72 -9.71 1.98
CA VAL A 27 6.41 -10.17 2.50
C VAL A 27 5.62 -9.01 3.07
N VAL A 28 4.32 -9.01 2.82
CA VAL A 28 3.38 -8.08 3.44
C VAL A 28 2.10 -8.80 3.86
N GLY A 29 1.53 -8.37 4.99
CA GLY A 29 0.21 -8.78 5.45
C GLY A 29 -0.86 -7.79 5.03
N GLY A 30 -1.98 -8.29 4.52
CA GLY A 30 -3.23 -7.56 4.43
C GLY A 30 -4.11 -7.79 5.65
N TYR A 31 -5.40 -7.43 5.56
CA TYR A 31 -6.34 -7.63 6.68
C TYR A 31 -6.50 -9.11 7.06
N ASN A 32 -6.61 -10.00 6.08
CA ASN A 32 -6.81 -11.43 6.32
C ASN A 32 -6.05 -12.33 5.30
N HIS A 33 -5.08 -11.78 4.60
CA HIS A 33 -4.26 -12.50 3.62
C HIS A 33 -2.80 -12.05 3.71
N SER A 34 -1.93 -12.80 3.07
CA SER A 34 -0.50 -12.53 2.98
C SER A 34 -0.03 -12.66 1.53
N ILE A 35 0.94 -11.84 1.15
CA ILE A 35 1.59 -11.86 -0.15
C ILE A 35 3.09 -11.85 0.07
N ALA A 36 3.83 -12.62 -0.71
CA ALA A 36 5.28 -12.65 -0.64
C ALA A 36 5.91 -12.85 -2.02
N ILE A 37 7.12 -12.37 -2.18
CA ILE A 37 7.96 -12.59 -3.36
C ILE A 37 9.14 -13.47 -2.96
N LYS A 38 9.50 -14.42 -3.81
CA LYS A 38 10.73 -15.20 -3.68
C LYS A 38 11.89 -14.56 -4.45
N THR A 39 13.11 -14.99 -4.13
CA THR A 39 14.34 -14.53 -4.79
C THR A 39 14.41 -14.88 -6.28
N ASP A 40 13.60 -15.84 -6.75
CA ASP A 40 13.43 -16.19 -8.16
C ASP A 40 12.42 -15.27 -8.89
N GLY A 41 11.91 -14.24 -8.21
CA GLY A 41 10.95 -13.26 -8.74
C GLY A 41 9.52 -13.78 -8.84
N THR A 42 9.19 -14.97 -8.30
CA THR A 42 7.80 -15.47 -8.25
C THR A 42 7.01 -14.84 -7.11
N LEU A 43 5.73 -14.55 -7.36
CA LEU A 43 4.79 -13.98 -6.38
C LEU A 43 3.89 -15.08 -5.81
N TRP A 44 3.66 -15.06 -4.51
CA TRP A 44 2.88 -16.04 -3.77
C TRP A 44 1.88 -15.36 -2.85
N SER A 45 0.71 -15.98 -2.66
CA SER A 45 -0.33 -15.46 -1.77
C SER A 45 -1.05 -16.58 -1.03
N TRP A 46 -1.60 -16.25 0.15
CA TRP A 46 -2.39 -17.16 0.97
C TRP A 46 -3.28 -16.40 1.96
N GLY A 47 -4.23 -17.07 2.59
CA GLY A 47 -5.18 -16.51 3.53
C GLY A 47 -6.58 -16.39 2.96
N GLY A 48 -7.31 -15.36 3.39
CA GLY A 48 -8.65 -15.05 2.93
C GLY A 48 -8.67 -14.53 1.49
N ASN A 49 -9.70 -14.93 0.72
CA ASN A 49 -9.81 -14.60 -0.71
C ASN A 49 -11.22 -14.15 -1.13
N GLY A 50 -12.06 -13.72 -0.21
CA GLY A 50 -13.47 -13.41 -0.49
C GLY A 50 -13.71 -12.33 -1.56
N TYR A 51 -12.72 -11.50 -1.83
CA TYR A 51 -12.77 -10.45 -2.86
C TYR A 51 -11.79 -10.69 -4.02
N GLY A 52 -11.18 -11.88 -4.11
CA GLY A 52 -10.11 -12.15 -5.08
C GLY A 52 -8.73 -11.61 -4.69
N ASN A 53 -8.55 -11.24 -3.41
CA ASN A 53 -7.33 -10.60 -2.92
C ASN A 53 -6.07 -11.50 -2.96
N LEU A 54 -6.20 -12.79 -3.25
CA LEU A 54 -5.05 -13.67 -3.54
C LEU A 54 -4.56 -13.59 -4.99
N GLY A 55 -5.37 -13.07 -5.93
CA GLY A 55 -4.96 -12.94 -7.34
C GLY A 55 -4.89 -14.25 -8.12
N LEU A 56 -5.58 -15.31 -7.64
CA LEU A 56 -5.51 -16.67 -8.18
C LEU A 56 -6.57 -16.98 -9.24
N GLY A 57 -7.36 -15.98 -9.66
CA GLY A 57 -8.47 -16.14 -10.62
C GLY A 57 -9.78 -16.61 -9.99
N ASP A 58 -9.82 -16.84 -8.69
CA ASP A 58 -10.99 -17.28 -7.93
C ASP A 58 -11.17 -16.49 -6.62
N THR A 59 -12.12 -16.91 -5.77
CA THR A 59 -12.38 -16.33 -4.45
C THR A 59 -12.25 -17.35 -3.31
N THR A 60 -11.53 -18.45 -3.54
CA THR A 60 -11.35 -19.53 -2.55
C THR A 60 -10.17 -19.22 -1.64
N ASN A 61 -10.36 -19.34 -0.32
CA ASN A 61 -9.29 -19.18 0.67
C ASN A 61 -8.18 -20.22 0.48
N ARG A 62 -6.95 -19.85 0.81
CA ARG A 62 -5.79 -20.76 0.79
C ARG A 62 -5.10 -20.75 2.15
N SER A 63 -4.90 -21.92 2.76
CA SER A 63 -4.18 -22.04 4.05
C SER A 63 -2.68 -22.26 3.88
N SER A 64 -2.19 -22.41 2.64
CA SER A 64 -0.78 -22.53 2.28
C SER A 64 -0.45 -21.58 1.15
N PRO A 65 0.81 -21.15 1.00
CA PRO A 65 1.25 -20.33 -0.12
C PRO A 65 0.94 -20.96 -1.47
N VAL A 66 0.29 -20.19 -2.37
CA VAL A 66 0.02 -20.56 -3.78
C VAL A 66 0.63 -19.50 -4.68
N GLN A 67 1.28 -19.91 -5.77
CA GLN A 67 1.88 -19.00 -6.72
C GLN A 67 0.82 -18.21 -7.51
N VAL A 68 1.02 -16.91 -7.66
CA VAL A 68 0.16 -16.01 -8.42
C VAL A 68 0.65 -15.90 -9.85
N GLY A 69 -0.08 -16.53 -10.77
CA GLY A 69 0.28 -16.53 -12.19
C GLY A 69 1.64 -17.17 -12.49
N ALA A 70 2.19 -16.85 -13.66
CA ALA A 70 3.43 -17.43 -14.16
C ALA A 70 4.60 -16.43 -14.29
N LEU A 71 4.40 -15.15 -13.90
CA LEU A 71 5.46 -14.15 -13.99
C LEU A 71 6.55 -14.43 -12.95
N THR A 72 7.80 -14.18 -13.33
CA THR A 72 9.01 -14.36 -12.52
C THR A 72 9.83 -13.07 -12.39
N ASN A 73 9.21 -11.93 -12.59
CA ASN A 73 9.85 -10.63 -12.53
C ASN A 73 9.19 -9.68 -11.51
N TRP A 74 8.55 -10.23 -10.47
CA TRP A 74 8.05 -9.43 -9.37
C TRP A 74 9.20 -8.93 -8.50
N ALA A 75 9.17 -7.62 -8.14
CA ALA A 75 10.25 -6.96 -7.42
C ALA A 75 9.84 -6.45 -6.03
N LYS A 76 8.60 -5.99 -5.88
CA LYS A 76 8.11 -5.41 -4.62
C LYS A 76 6.64 -5.73 -4.41
N VAL A 77 6.23 -5.86 -3.15
CA VAL A 77 4.82 -5.86 -2.74
C VAL A 77 4.42 -4.49 -2.20
N GLY A 78 3.14 -4.14 -2.31
CA GLY A 78 2.62 -2.88 -1.77
C GLY A 78 2.53 -2.90 -0.25
N GLU A 79 2.59 -1.73 0.38
CA GLU A 79 2.52 -1.59 1.83
C GLU A 79 1.09 -1.30 2.32
N ASN A 80 0.82 -1.56 3.61
CA ASN A 80 -0.45 -1.28 4.31
C ASN A 80 -1.70 -1.81 3.60
N LEU A 81 -1.64 -3.03 3.11
CA LEU A 81 -2.76 -3.66 2.41
C LEU A 81 -3.96 -3.90 3.35
N ASN A 82 -5.18 -3.77 2.83
CA ASN A 82 -6.40 -4.18 3.52
C ASN A 82 -7.00 -5.41 2.82
N TYR A 83 -8.04 -5.25 2.01
CA TYR A 83 -8.61 -6.31 1.17
C TYR A 83 -8.16 -6.25 -0.29
N GLN A 84 -7.30 -5.32 -0.63
CA GLN A 84 -6.62 -5.23 -1.92
C GLN A 84 -5.18 -5.70 -1.82
N SER A 85 -4.59 -5.95 -2.96
CA SER A 85 -3.22 -6.38 -3.12
C SER A 85 -2.55 -5.58 -4.22
N PHE A 86 -1.28 -5.24 -4.02
CA PHE A 86 -0.44 -4.55 -4.99
C PHE A 86 0.90 -5.24 -5.11
N ALA A 87 1.42 -5.30 -6.34
CA ALA A 87 2.81 -5.69 -6.59
C ALA A 87 3.38 -4.93 -7.79
N ILE A 88 4.69 -4.71 -7.76
CA ILE A 88 5.44 -3.98 -8.79
C ILE A 88 6.46 -4.96 -9.39
N THR A 89 6.57 -4.97 -10.72
CA THR A 89 7.56 -5.77 -11.44
C THR A 89 8.94 -5.08 -11.47
N THR A 90 9.98 -5.79 -11.86
CA THR A 90 11.33 -5.24 -12.08
C THR A 90 11.35 -4.12 -13.12
N ASP A 91 10.41 -4.15 -14.08
CA ASP A 91 10.25 -3.10 -15.09
C ASP A 91 9.50 -1.87 -14.54
N GLY A 92 9.05 -1.92 -13.28
CA GLY A 92 8.32 -0.83 -12.65
C GLY A 92 6.81 -0.82 -12.92
N ASN A 93 6.24 -1.82 -13.60
CA ASN A 93 4.79 -1.88 -13.81
C ASN A 93 4.07 -2.23 -12.51
N LEU A 94 3.03 -1.47 -12.17
CA LEU A 94 2.17 -1.72 -11.01
C LEU A 94 1.00 -2.61 -11.41
N TYR A 95 0.72 -3.61 -10.59
CA TYR A 95 -0.47 -4.45 -10.68
C TYR A 95 -1.27 -4.39 -9.38
N ALA A 96 -2.60 -4.44 -9.50
CA ALA A 96 -3.55 -4.40 -8.40
C ALA A 96 -4.64 -5.47 -8.56
N TRP A 97 -5.13 -6.01 -7.45
CA TRP A 97 -6.25 -6.95 -7.41
C TRP A 97 -6.90 -6.99 -6.02
N GLY A 98 -8.03 -7.68 -5.89
CA GLY A 98 -8.82 -7.75 -4.67
C GLY A 98 -10.02 -6.81 -4.68
N TRP A 99 -10.37 -6.30 -3.52
CA TRP A 99 -11.53 -5.42 -3.31
C TRP A 99 -11.35 -4.04 -3.96
N ASN A 100 -12.41 -3.53 -4.61
CA ASN A 100 -12.34 -2.30 -5.42
C ASN A 100 -13.56 -1.38 -5.32
N ASN A 101 -14.43 -1.53 -4.34
CA ASN A 101 -15.69 -0.77 -4.28
C ASN A 101 -15.52 0.77 -4.33
N TYR A 102 -14.36 1.27 -3.94
CA TYR A 102 -14.04 2.72 -3.97
C TYR A 102 -13.05 3.10 -5.08
N GLY A 103 -12.79 2.20 -6.04
CA GLY A 103 -11.77 2.42 -7.08
C GLY A 103 -10.33 2.37 -6.55
N ILE A 104 -10.11 1.73 -5.40
CA ILE A 104 -8.80 1.70 -4.72
C ILE A 104 -7.73 0.88 -5.46
N LEU A 105 -8.10 0.05 -6.44
CA LEU A 105 -7.15 -0.64 -7.30
C LEU A 105 -6.51 0.29 -8.34
N GLY A 106 -7.21 1.38 -8.71
CA GLY A 106 -6.68 2.34 -9.69
C GLY A 106 -6.81 1.89 -11.14
N ASP A 107 -7.61 0.88 -11.44
CA ASP A 107 -7.83 0.31 -12.78
C ASP A 107 -8.94 1.02 -13.57
N SER A 108 -9.34 2.23 -13.14
CA SER A 108 -10.43 3.04 -13.69
C SER A 108 -11.82 2.44 -13.49
N THR A 109 -11.96 1.42 -12.66
CA THR A 109 -13.24 0.77 -12.33
C THR A 109 -13.49 0.75 -10.82
N THR A 110 -14.65 0.23 -10.41
CA THR A 110 -14.98 -0.11 -9.01
C THR A 110 -15.27 -1.60 -8.86
N THR A 111 -14.86 -2.42 -9.83
CA THR A 111 -15.10 -3.87 -9.85
C THR A 111 -13.93 -4.60 -9.19
N ASN A 112 -14.24 -5.54 -8.28
CA ASN A 112 -13.24 -6.41 -7.68
C ASN A 112 -12.50 -7.23 -8.74
N ARG A 113 -11.22 -7.49 -8.52
CA ARG A 113 -10.39 -8.28 -9.43
C ARG A 113 -9.85 -9.51 -8.72
N SER A 114 -10.11 -10.68 -9.27
CA SER A 114 -9.55 -11.95 -8.77
C SER A 114 -8.20 -12.33 -9.39
N SER A 115 -7.70 -11.53 -10.33
CA SER A 115 -6.38 -11.67 -10.95
C SER A 115 -5.68 -10.31 -11.01
N PRO A 116 -4.34 -10.25 -11.00
CA PRO A 116 -3.60 -9.01 -11.16
C PRO A 116 -3.95 -8.25 -12.45
N VAL A 117 -4.29 -6.97 -12.33
CA VAL A 117 -4.57 -6.05 -13.45
C VAL A 117 -3.57 -4.91 -13.39
N GLN A 118 -2.97 -4.55 -14.52
CA GLN A 118 -2.01 -3.45 -14.59
C GLN A 118 -2.69 -2.10 -14.35
N VAL A 119 -2.03 -1.24 -13.57
CA VAL A 119 -2.51 0.09 -13.18
C VAL A 119 -1.74 1.16 -13.95
N GLY A 120 -2.41 1.78 -14.92
CA GLY A 120 -1.83 2.83 -15.74
C GLY A 120 -0.61 2.39 -16.56
N SER A 121 0.18 3.36 -17.01
CA SER A 121 1.40 3.14 -17.82
C SER A 121 2.64 3.82 -17.22
N ASP A 122 2.51 4.43 -16.04
CA ASP A 122 3.67 4.98 -15.31
C ASP A 122 4.53 3.85 -14.71
N TYR A 123 5.81 4.13 -14.48
CA TYR A 123 6.72 3.23 -13.78
C TYR A 123 6.78 3.59 -12.30
N TRP A 124 6.49 2.62 -11.43
CA TRP A 124 6.28 2.82 -10.00
C TRP A 124 7.49 2.39 -9.17
N GLN A 125 7.80 3.20 -8.16
CA GLN A 125 8.83 2.92 -7.15
C GLN A 125 8.23 2.28 -5.90
N SER A 126 7.05 2.74 -5.48
CA SER A 126 6.34 2.26 -4.29
C SER A 126 4.83 2.49 -4.42
N VAL A 127 4.06 1.70 -3.68
CA VAL A 127 2.61 1.80 -3.56
C VAL A 127 2.19 1.41 -2.15
N SER A 128 1.18 2.07 -1.63
CA SER A 128 0.55 1.76 -0.34
C SER A 128 -0.96 1.84 -0.47
N GLY A 129 -1.67 0.91 0.18
CA GLY A 129 -3.13 0.84 0.16
C GLY A 129 -3.74 0.86 1.56
N SER A 130 -4.98 1.32 1.66
CA SER A 130 -5.80 1.24 2.87
C SER A 130 -7.21 0.77 2.50
N GLU A 131 -8.12 0.77 3.46
CA GLU A 131 -9.52 0.39 3.20
C GLU A 131 -10.20 1.26 2.14
N SER A 132 -9.86 2.53 2.03
CA SER A 132 -10.60 3.49 1.20
C SER A 132 -9.77 4.22 0.17
N ASN A 133 -8.46 4.18 0.25
CA ASN A 133 -7.56 4.88 -0.67
C ASN A 133 -6.21 4.21 -0.86
N SER A 134 -5.53 4.66 -1.90
CA SER A 134 -4.19 4.23 -2.26
C SER A 134 -3.32 5.41 -2.67
N THR A 135 -2.03 5.27 -2.50
CA THR A 135 -1.01 6.23 -2.91
C THR A 135 0.19 5.50 -3.47
N GLY A 136 0.90 6.15 -4.37
CA GLY A 136 2.15 5.61 -4.91
C GLY A 136 3.07 6.71 -5.44
N VAL A 137 4.34 6.39 -5.45
CA VAL A 137 5.38 7.25 -6.01
C VAL A 137 5.98 6.56 -7.23
N THR A 138 6.10 7.29 -8.32
CA THR A 138 6.73 6.78 -9.55
C THR A 138 8.26 6.88 -9.48
N THR A 139 8.95 6.17 -10.35
CA THR A 139 10.41 6.26 -10.50
C THR A 139 10.89 7.65 -10.91
N SER A 140 9.99 8.46 -11.50
CA SER A 140 10.25 9.87 -11.81
C SER A 140 9.94 10.83 -10.65
N GLY A 141 9.63 10.32 -9.47
CA GLY A 141 9.37 11.11 -8.26
C GLY A 141 8.00 11.81 -8.22
N LYS A 142 7.05 11.45 -9.08
CA LYS A 142 5.68 11.96 -9.02
C LYS A 142 4.89 11.22 -7.94
N LEU A 143 4.06 11.93 -7.19
CA LEU A 143 3.13 11.37 -6.21
C LEU A 143 1.75 11.25 -6.83
N TYR A 144 1.14 10.08 -6.69
CA TYR A 144 -0.23 9.82 -7.11
C TYR A 144 -1.09 9.32 -5.94
N THR A 145 -2.38 9.63 -6.00
CA THR A 145 -3.40 9.18 -5.04
C THR A 145 -4.67 8.79 -5.78
N TRP A 146 -5.42 7.82 -5.24
CA TRP A 146 -6.72 7.41 -5.76
C TRP A 146 -7.57 6.75 -4.68
N GLY A 147 -8.87 6.53 -4.93
CA GLY A 147 -9.87 6.09 -3.98
C GLY A 147 -10.73 7.25 -3.48
N VAL A 148 -11.24 7.15 -2.26
CA VAL A 148 -12.15 8.10 -1.61
C VAL A 148 -11.47 9.45 -1.32
N ASN A 149 -12.26 10.56 -1.37
CA ASN A 149 -11.74 11.92 -1.09
C ASN A 149 -12.64 12.75 -0.13
N ASN A 150 -13.35 12.12 0.76
CA ASN A 150 -14.30 12.82 1.67
C ASN A 150 -13.63 13.79 2.65
N PHE A 151 -12.34 13.63 2.93
CA PHE A 151 -11.55 14.44 3.86
C PHE A 151 -10.36 15.14 3.18
N GLY A 152 -10.31 15.17 1.83
CA GLY A 152 -9.18 15.71 1.10
C GLY A 152 -7.95 14.80 1.08
N GLN A 153 -8.09 13.52 1.42
CA GLN A 153 -7.00 12.57 1.48
C GLN A 153 -6.32 12.30 0.12
N LEU A 154 -6.93 12.68 -0.99
CA LEU A 154 -6.27 12.65 -2.29
C LEU A 154 -5.30 13.83 -2.53
N GLY A 155 -5.14 14.75 -1.54
CA GLY A 155 -4.24 15.90 -1.66
C GLY A 155 -4.70 16.96 -2.64
N LYS A 156 -5.98 17.01 -2.94
CA LYS A 156 -6.66 17.93 -3.85
C LYS A 156 -8.15 18.00 -3.56
N THR A 157 -8.81 19.02 -4.05
CA THR A 157 -10.27 19.09 -4.08
C THR A 157 -10.86 18.16 -5.13
N GLY A 158 -12.10 17.73 -4.96
CA GLY A 158 -12.85 16.94 -5.94
C GLY A 158 -13.35 15.61 -5.38
N ALA A 159 -13.94 14.81 -6.26
CA ALA A 159 -14.59 13.54 -5.93
C ALA A 159 -13.58 12.38 -5.80
N THR A 160 -14.09 11.23 -5.36
CA THR A 160 -13.44 9.91 -5.42
C THR A 160 -12.86 9.65 -6.82
N GLN A 161 -11.68 9.04 -6.89
CA GLN A 161 -10.97 8.72 -8.13
C GLN A 161 -10.73 7.22 -8.24
N SER A 162 -11.12 6.59 -9.33
CA SER A 162 -10.87 5.16 -9.60
C SER A 162 -9.59 4.92 -10.42
N SER A 163 -8.83 5.96 -10.72
CA SER A 163 -7.52 5.88 -11.38
C SER A 163 -6.51 6.78 -10.66
N PRO A 164 -5.21 6.45 -10.72
CA PRO A 164 -4.16 7.29 -10.16
C PRO A 164 -4.23 8.72 -10.68
N SER A 165 -4.20 9.68 -9.78
CA SER A 165 -4.25 11.09 -10.10
C SER A 165 -3.12 11.82 -9.36
N GLN A 166 -2.28 12.55 -10.10
CA GLN A 166 -1.10 13.20 -9.57
C GLN A 166 -1.46 14.28 -8.53
N VAL A 167 -0.68 14.35 -7.46
CA VAL A 167 -0.76 15.37 -6.42
C VAL A 167 0.19 16.51 -6.76
N GLY A 168 -0.37 17.63 -7.20
CA GLY A 168 0.43 18.78 -7.66
C GLY A 168 1.30 18.44 -8.89
N SER A 169 2.38 19.19 -9.08
CA SER A 169 3.31 19.05 -10.23
C SER A 169 4.73 18.64 -9.83
N LEU A 170 4.98 18.41 -8.53
CA LEU A 170 6.33 18.09 -8.03
C LEU A 170 6.76 16.68 -8.44
N THR A 171 8.05 16.52 -8.68
CA THR A 171 8.74 15.26 -9.00
C THR A 171 9.83 14.93 -7.97
N THR A 172 9.66 15.37 -6.75
CA THR A 172 10.64 15.24 -5.67
C THR A 172 10.15 14.33 -4.54
N TRP A 173 9.14 13.53 -4.77
CA TRP A 173 8.63 12.57 -3.79
C TRP A 173 9.45 11.27 -3.84
N SER A 174 9.81 10.75 -2.66
CA SER A 174 10.61 9.52 -2.53
C SER A 174 9.81 8.35 -1.98
N PHE A 175 8.80 8.62 -1.12
CA PHE A 175 8.00 7.60 -0.47
C PHE A 175 6.64 8.16 -0.06
N SER A 176 5.61 7.32 -0.04
CA SER A 176 4.27 7.68 0.47
C SER A 176 3.59 6.50 1.13
N VAL A 177 2.76 6.79 2.11
CA VAL A 177 1.96 5.80 2.83
C VAL A 177 0.57 6.34 3.10
N THR A 178 -0.43 5.47 3.01
CA THR A 178 -1.80 5.75 3.46
C THR A 178 -2.11 5.01 4.75
N GLY A 179 -2.95 5.58 5.60
CA GLY A 179 -3.47 4.92 6.79
C GLY A 179 -4.98 4.79 6.75
N ASN A 180 -5.54 3.84 7.49
CA ASN A 180 -6.98 3.58 7.54
C ASN A 180 -7.81 4.76 8.10
N GLY A 181 -7.17 5.76 8.71
CA GLY A 181 -7.81 7.01 9.19
C GLY A 181 -8.06 8.07 8.13
N ASN A 182 -8.13 7.72 6.84
CA ASN A 182 -8.37 8.64 5.72
C ASN A 182 -7.36 9.81 5.65
N SER A 183 -6.10 9.53 5.95
CA SER A 183 -5.01 10.50 5.85
C SER A 183 -3.81 9.87 5.17
N MET A 184 -2.98 10.69 4.58
CA MET A 184 -1.79 10.29 3.85
C MET A 184 -0.56 11.03 4.37
N SER A 185 0.60 10.41 4.22
CA SER A 185 1.89 11.03 4.49
C SER A 185 2.89 10.65 3.41
N ALA A 186 3.82 11.55 3.14
CA ALA A 186 4.89 11.32 2.17
C ALA A 186 6.18 12.02 2.58
N ILE A 187 7.30 11.48 2.12
CA ILE A 187 8.63 12.07 2.29
C ILE A 187 9.13 12.51 0.91
N LYS A 188 9.73 13.69 0.86
CA LYS A 188 10.43 14.17 -0.33
C LYS A 188 11.90 13.73 -0.31
N THR A 189 12.55 13.83 -1.45
CA THR A 189 13.99 13.53 -1.63
C THR A 189 14.92 14.42 -0.80
N ASP A 190 14.43 15.59 -0.38
CA ASP A 190 15.12 16.50 0.55
C ASP A 190 14.95 16.10 2.04
N GLY A 191 14.28 14.98 2.31
CA GLY A 191 14.02 14.47 3.65
C GLY A 191 12.91 15.18 4.43
N THR A 192 12.12 16.05 3.80
CA THR A 192 10.96 16.70 4.45
C THR A 192 9.77 15.74 4.52
N LEU A 193 9.03 15.77 5.64
CA LEU A 193 7.81 14.99 5.87
C LEU A 193 6.58 15.87 5.58
N TRP A 194 5.62 15.30 4.88
CA TRP A 194 4.36 15.95 4.48
C TRP A 194 3.17 15.06 4.84
N SER A 195 2.06 15.64 5.25
CA SER A 195 0.81 14.93 5.55
C SER A 195 -0.42 15.73 5.12
N TRP A 196 -1.54 15.03 4.87
CA TRP A 196 -2.82 15.62 4.46
C TRP A 196 -3.97 14.61 4.64
N GLY A 197 -5.22 15.10 4.50
CA GLY A 197 -6.43 14.34 4.69
C GLY A 197 -7.07 14.61 6.04
N ASN A 198 -7.72 13.60 6.60
CA ASN A 198 -8.38 13.68 7.90
C ASN A 198 -7.38 13.93 9.04
N ASN A 199 -7.77 14.83 9.98
CA ASN A 199 -6.95 15.20 11.13
C ASN A 199 -7.73 15.29 12.45
N GLY A 200 -8.93 14.75 12.49
CA GLY A 200 -9.78 14.86 13.68
C GLY A 200 -9.18 14.28 14.97
N SER A 201 -8.18 13.39 14.85
CA SER A 201 -7.41 12.80 15.97
C SER A 201 -5.95 13.27 16.03
N GLY A 202 -5.58 14.33 15.28
CA GLY A 202 -4.19 14.82 15.22
C GLY A 202 -3.24 13.94 14.37
N GLN A 203 -3.76 13.05 13.53
CA GLN A 203 -2.98 12.07 12.77
C GLN A 203 -2.06 12.66 11.70
N LEU A 204 -2.18 13.95 11.39
CA LEU A 204 -1.26 14.66 10.50
C LEU A 204 0.04 15.10 11.19
N GLY A 205 0.09 15.12 12.55
CA GLY A 205 1.30 15.47 13.30
C GLY A 205 1.74 16.93 13.18
N ASN A 206 0.84 17.84 12.79
CA ASN A 206 1.14 19.25 12.51
C ASN A 206 0.79 20.21 13.66
N GLY A 207 0.49 19.69 14.87
CA GLY A 207 0.08 20.48 16.03
C GLY A 207 -1.38 21.00 15.97
N SER A 208 -2.19 20.48 15.02
CA SER A 208 -3.59 20.85 14.82
C SER A 208 -4.47 19.60 14.72
N THR A 209 -5.79 19.77 14.81
CA THR A 209 -6.78 18.74 14.50
C THR A 209 -7.63 19.10 13.26
N THR A 210 -7.21 20.11 12.50
CA THR A 210 -7.90 20.53 11.28
C THR A 210 -7.47 19.69 10.10
N SER A 211 -8.42 19.07 9.39
CA SER A 211 -8.16 18.32 8.15
C SER A 211 -7.71 19.26 7.02
N THR A 212 -6.91 18.75 6.08
CA THR A 212 -6.45 19.51 4.92
C THR A 212 -6.55 18.69 3.63
N ASN A 213 -6.94 19.33 2.55
CA ASN A 213 -7.03 18.73 1.22
C ASN A 213 -5.77 18.95 0.35
N SER A 214 -4.69 19.44 0.95
CA SER A 214 -3.41 19.63 0.26
C SER A 214 -2.27 19.19 1.17
N PRO A 215 -1.17 18.64 0.64
CA PRO A 215 -0.01 18.32 1.43
C PRO A 215 0.51 19.52 2.21
N ILE A 216 0.69 19.36 3.53
CA ILE A 216 1.33 20.33 4.42
C ILE A 216 2.60 19.72 5.01
N GLN A 217 3.65 20.50 5.15
CA GLN A 217 4.89 20.05 5.77
C GLN A 217 4.72 19.86 7.27
N VAL A 218 5.23 18.74 7.80
CA VAL A 218 5.22 18.41 9.22
C VAL A 218 6.53 18.87 9.84
N GLY A 219 6.48 19.99 10.58
CA GLY A 219 7.68 20.60 11.15
C GLY A 219 8.66 21.11 10.09
N SER A 220 9.90 21.39 10.50
CA SER A 220 10.96 21.96 9.66
C SER A 220 12.14 20.99 9.40
N LEU A 221 12.07 19.76 9.91
CA LEU A 221 13.17 18.80 9.78
C LEU A 221 13.27 18.23 8.37
N THR A 222 14.50 17.95 7.94
CA THR A 222 14.85 17.39 6.64
C THR A 222 15.58 16.04 6.77
N THR A 223 15.31 15.31 7.85
CA THR A 223 16.00 14.06 8.20
C THR A 223 15.09 12.85 8.25
N TRP A 224 13.88 12.95 7.72
CA TRP A 224 12.93 11.84 7.68
C TRP A 224 13.31 10.82 6.62
N SER A 225 13.32 9.53 6.99
CA SER A 225 13.74 8.43 6.12
C SER A 225 12.62 7.40 5.85
N ARG A 226 11.73 7.16 6.82
CA ARG A 226 10.62 6.21 6.68
C ARG A 226 9.39 6.68 7.45
N ILE A 227 8.22 6.22 7.00
CA ILE A 227 6.93 6.42 7.66
C ILE A 227 6.24 5.08 7.79
N GLY A 228 5.63 4.83 8.93
CA GLY A 228 4.63 3.79 9.13
C GLY A 228 3.27 4.41 9.42
N ALA A 229 2.20 3.77 8.96
CA ALA A 229 0.85 4.25 9.18
C ALA A 229 -0.06 3.13 9.67
N GLY A 230 -0.94 3.47 10.62
CA GLY A 230 -2.02 2.59 11.07
C GLY A 230 -3.38 3.22 10.86
N GLY A 231 -4.31 3.06 11.81
CA GLY A 231 -5.60 3.73 11.79
C GLY A 231 -5.45 5.25 11.88
N ASN A 232 -5.52 5.79 13.09
CA ASN A 232 -5.42 7.21 13.36
C ASN A 232 -4.06 7.64 13.93
N TRP A 233 -2.99 6.92 13.59
CA TRP A 233 -1.64 7.24 14.07
C TRP A 233 -0.62 7.10 12.95
N ARG A 234 0.51 7.78 13.13
CA ARG A 234 1.70 7.73 12.27
C ARG A 234 2.93 7.54 13.14
N LEU A 235 3.88 6.85 12.60
CA LEU A 235 5.25 6.80 13.12
C LEU A 235 6.19 7.20 12.00
N ALA A 236 7.24 7.92 12.34
CA ALA A 236 8.27 8.28 11.38
C ALA A 236 9.66 8.04 11.97
N ILE A 237 10.58 7.61 11.12
CA ILE A 237 11.96 7.35 11.49
C ILE A 237 12.84 8.39 10.80
N LYS A 238 13.78 8.96 11.56
CA LYS A 238 14.82 9.82 11.02
C LYS A 238 16.05 9.04 10.56
N THR A 239 16.93 9.68 9.83
CA THR A 239 18.22 9.13 9.37
C THR A 239 19.17 8.78 10.50
N ASP A 240 18.98 9.38 11.70
CA ASP A 240 19.73 9.06 12.94
C ASP A 240 19.17 7.83 13.69
N GLY A 241 18.10 7.20 13.16
CA GLY A 241 17.45 6.03 13.73
C GLY A 241 16.41 6.34 14.81
N THR A 242 16.16 7.60 15.16
CA THR A 242 15.13 7.94 16.15
C THR A 242 13.71 7.78 15.57
N ILE A 243 12.78 7.31 16.41
CA ILE A 243 11.35 7.12 16.08
C ILE A 243 10.54 8.24 16.73
N TRP A 244 9.57 8.76 15.97
CA TRP A 244 8.66 9.83 16.37
C TRP A 244 7.22 9.47 16.08
#